data_4bcb3efed2a54872daa8e012e1731658
#
_entry.id   4bcb3efed2a54872daa8e012e1731658
#
_cell.length_a   1.000
_cell.length_b   1.000
_cell.length_c   1.000
_cell.angle_alpha   90.00
_cell.angle_beta   90.00
_cell.angle_gamma   90.00
#
_symmetry.space_group_name_H-M   'P 1'
#
loop_
_entity.id
_entity.type
_entity.pdbx_description
1 polymer ?
#
loop_
_entity_poly.entity_id
_entity_poly.type
_entity_poly.pdbx_seq_one_letter_code
_entity_poly.pdbx_strand_id
1 'polypeptide(L)'
;MLVFARFDGQANEQAGAEPMQRTRQEASEGLLPDERERLILEKLRAEGRVLAAELAAQLDTSEHTIRRHLRDLAEAGHCKRVYGGALLTSPANKPASVRMREQLPAKARLARAAAALVKPNQVILLDAGSTNVEIAAALPENAGLTVVTTSPQACVRLLERPGIEVVLIGGRVSAQAAGALGATALVQIQQIKADLCFLGACALDPSEGIAAFDAEDAEMKRAMVAASGQIAAAVTTEKLMTSAPFVIAPCASLDYLVVDIDVPKRHLKQLKAACGDVAVAR
;
A
#
# COMPACT_ATOMS: atom_id res chain seq x y z
N MET A 1 56.25 -48.69 26.67
CA MET A 1 55.94 -50.17 26.53
C MET A 1 54.79 -50.26 25.58
N LEU A 2 55.15 -50.49 24.34
CA LEU A 2 54.68 -51.59 23.48
C LEU A 2 53.18 -51.44 23.04
N VAL A 3 52.68 -51.60 21.80
CA VAL A 3 53.26 -52.25 20.57
C VAL A 3 52.43 -51.72 19.38
N PHE A 4 53.12 -51.59 18.26
CA PHE A 4 52.63 -51.37 16.89
C PHE A 4 51.62 -52.42 16.40
N ALA A 5 50.68 -52.00 15.53
CA ALA A 5 50.33 -52.77 14.36
C ALA A 5 49.93 -51.85 13.21
N ARG A 6 50.76 -51.83 12.16
CA ARG A 6 50.45 -51.38 10.79
C ARG A 6 49.54 -52.40 10.13
N PHE A 7 48.62 -51.92 9.31
CA PHE A 7 48.26 -52.64 8.08
C PHE A 7 48.06 -51.65 6.95
N ASP A 8 48.80 -51.87 5.90
CA ASP A 8 48.76 -51.21 4.60
C ASP A 8 47.56 -51.67 3.80
N GLY A 9 47.16 -50.84 2.86
CA GLY A 9 46.71 -51.42 1.61
C GLY A 9 45.53 -50.80 0.91
N GLN A 10 45.86 -49.99 -0.04
CA GLN A 10 45.23 -49.79 -1.36
C GLN A 10 44.06 -48.84 -1.52
N ALA A 11 44.39 -47.89 -2.35
CA ALA A 11 43.55 -46.92 -3.07
C ALA A 11 42.44 -47.63 -3.83
N ASN A 12 41.28 -46.96 -3.84
CA ASN A 12 40.44 -46.95 -5.03
C ASN A 12 39.87 -45.52 -5.21
N GLU A 13 40.40 -44.83 -6.18
CA GLU A 13 39.85 -43.63 -6.79
C GLU A 13 38.54 -43.95 -7.49
N GLN A 14 37.73 -42.93 -7.57
CA GLN A 14 36.57 -42.75 -8.45
C GLN A 14 35.19 -42.94 -7.79
N ALA A 15 34.65 -41.81 -7.33
CA ALA A 15 33.29 -41.43 -7.63
C ALA A 15 33.12 -39.94 -7.35
N GLY A 16 33.10 -39.15 -8.42
CA GLY A 16 32.81 -37.72 -8.39
C GLY A 16 31.45 -37.47 -7.76
N ALA A 17 31.45 -36.67 -6.72
CA ALA A 17 30.24 -36.09 -6.17
C ALA A 17 29.80 -34.94 -7.08
N GLU A 18 28.92 -35.22 -8.01
CA GLU A 18 28.11 -34.17 -8.64
C GLU A 18 27.25 -33.51 -7.54
N PRO A 19 27.19 -32.14 -7.48
CA PRO A 19 26.25 -31.49 -6.60
C PRO A 19 24.85 -31.76 -7.14
N MET A 20 24.03 -32.46 -6.37
CA MET A 20 22.62 -32.67 -6.62
C MET A 20 21.93 -31.32 -6.86
N GLN A 21 21.84 -30.93 -8.09
CA GLN A 21 20.79 -30.03 -8.59
C GLN A 21 19.49 -30.82 -8.48
N ARG A 22 18.88 -30.83 -7.29
CA ARG A 22 17.47 -31.17 -7.16
C ARG A 22 16.70 -30.14 -7.97
N THR A 23 16.31 -30.53 -9.15
CA THR A 23 15.48 -29.77 -10.06
C THR A 23 14.20 -29.38 -9.34
N ARG A 24 13.85 -28.09 -9.43
CA ARG A 24 12.59 -27.47 -8.94
C ARG A 24 11.31 -28.16 -9.47
N GLN A 25 11.46 -29.20 -10.27
CA GLN A 25 10.39 -29.96 -10.92
C GLN A 25 9.80 -31.06 -10.03
N GLU A 26 10.54 -31.59 -9.03
CA GLU A 26 10.03 -32.69 -8.16
C GLU A 26 9.11 -32.22 -7.02
N ALA A 27 8.90 -30.89 -6.85
CA ALA A 27 8.08 -30.34 -5.76
C ALA A 27 6.59 -30.16 -6.10
N SER A 28 6.15 -30.41 -7.34
CA SER A 28 4.77 -30.12 -7.78
C SER A 28 3.89 -31.34 -7.97
N GLU A 29 4.45 -32.55 -8.09
CA GLU A 29 3.67 -33.79 -8.15
C GLU A 29 3.11 -34.13 -6.77
N GLY A 30 1.86 -33.72 -6.52
CA GLY A 30 1.11 -34.18 -5.35
C GLY A 30 0.81 -33.16 -4.25
N LEU A 31 0.96 -31.84 -4.50
CA LEU A 31 0.53 -30.83 -3.50
C LEU A 31 -0.95 -31.02 -3.14
N LEU A 32 -1.23 -31.15 -1.84
CA LEU A 32 -2.59 -31.14 -1.33
C LEU A 32 -3.26 -29.78 -1.62
N PRO A 33 -4.59 -29.72 -1.74
CA PRO A 33 -5.31 -28.46 -1.99
C PRO A 33 -4.92 -27.34 -1.02
N ASP A 34 -4.80 -27.64 0.27
CA ASP A 34 -4.46 -26.66 1.31
C ASP A 34 -3.00 -26.16 1.20
N GLU A 35 -2.07 -27.02 0.81
CA GLU A 35 -0.67 -26.66 0.58
C GLU A 35 -0.55 -25.73 -0.64
N ARG A 36 -1.30 -26.02 -1.69
CA ARG A 36 -1.34 -25.18 -2.89
C ARG A 36 -1.93 -23.80 -2.57
N GLU A 37 -3.02 -23.75 -1.80
CA GLU A 37 -3.64 -22.49 -1.36
C GLU A 37 -2.67 -21.65 -0.52
N ARG A 38 -1.94 -22.28 0.40
CA ARG A 38 -0.90 -21.63 1.19
C ARG A 38 0.20 -21.02 0.31
N LEU A 39 0.72 -21.75 -0.67
CA LEU A 39 1.74 -21.26 -1.61
C LEU A 39 1.22 -20.09 -2.46
N ILE A 40 -0.02 -20.17 -2.93
CA ILE A 40 -0.66 -19.07 -3.64
C ILE A 40 -0.75 -17.83 -2.76
N LEU A 41 -1.16 -17.97 -1.51
CA LEU A 41 -1.27 -16.86 -0.56
C LEU A 41 0.09 -16.28 -0.17
N GLU A 42 1.11 -17.11 0.03
CA GLU A 42 2.48 -16.67 0.27
C GLU A 42 3.02 -15.84 -0.91
N LYS A 43 2.80 -16.32 -2.14
CA LYS A 43 3.19 -15.59 -3.33
C LYS A 43 2.42 -14.28 -3.50
N LEU A 44 1.11 -14.31 -3.23
CA LEU A 44 0.28 -13.11 -3.27
C LEU A 44 0.76 -12.07 -2.25
N ARG A 45 1.16 -12.49 -1.04
CA ARG A 45 1.74 -11.61 -0.02
C ARG A 45 3.11 -11.05 -0.42
N ALA A 46 3.92 -11.85 -1.10
CA ALA A 46 5.25 -11.44 -1.54
C ALA A 46 5.22 -10.48 -2.73
N GLU A 47 4.26 -10.66 -3.63
CA GLU A 47 4.20 -9.96 -4.92
C GLU A 47 3.08 -8.92 -5.00
N GLY A 48 2.09 -8.98 -4.09
CA GLY A 48 0.89 -8.15 -4.09
C GLY A 48 -0.14 -8.54 -5.16
N ARG A 49 0.32 -9.11 -6.28
CA ARG A 49 -0.48 -9.55 -7.43
C ARG A 49 -0.02 -10.90 -7.93
N VAL A 50 -0.98 -11.73 -8.34
CA VAL A 50 -0.70 -13.00 -9.02
C VAL A 50 -1.56 -13.15 -10.27
N LEU A 51 -1.00 -13.77 -11.31
CA LEU A 51 -1.72 -14.15 -12.54
C LEU A 51 -2.03 -15.64 -12.52
N ALA A 52 -3.25 -16.01 -12.87
CA ALA A 52 -3.70 -17.41 -12.85
C ALA A 52 -2.90 -18.29 -13.79
N ALA A 53 -2.54 -17.78 -14.98
CA ALA A 53 -1.73 -18.51 -15.96
C ALA A 53 -0.30 -18.78 -15.44
N GLU A 54 0.34 -17.80 -14.79
CA GLU A 54 1.69 -17.96 -14.22
C GLU A 54 1.69 -18.94 -13.06
N LEU A 55 0.68 -18.86 -12.17
CA LEU A 55 0.52 -19.80 -11.06
C LEU A 55 0.25 -21.22 -11.57
N ALA A 56 -0.57 -21.38 -12.61
CA ALA A 56 -0.87 -22.67 -13.22
C ALA A 56 0.41 -23.35 -13.76
N ALA A 57 1.25 -22.58 -14.48
CA ALA A 57 2.53 -23.07 -14.97
C ALA A 57 3.53 -23.40 -13.84
N GLN A 58 3.57 -22.59 -12.75
CA GLN A 58 4.51 -22.80 -11.64
C GLN A 58 4.14 -23.95 -10.73
N LEU A 59 2.84 -24.20 -10.54
CA LEU A 59 2.31 -25.23 -9.67
C LEU A 59 1.86 -26.49 -10.43
N ASP A 60 2.22 -26.58 -11.70
CA ASP A 60 1.89 -27.70 -12.61
C ASP A 60 0.43 -28.13 -12.49
N THR A 61 -0.49 -27.17 -12.67
CA THR A 61 -1.92 -27.39 -12.55
C THR A 61 -2.70 -26.56 -13.60
N SER A 62 -4.02 -26.80 -13.70
CA SER A 62 -4.84 -26.03 -14.64
C SER A 62 -5.15 -24.61 -14.11
N GLU A 63 -5.30 -23.63 -15.03
CA GLU A 63 -5.81 -22.31 -14.65
C GLU A 63 -7.18 -22.38 -13.96
N HIS A 64 -8.01 -23.36 -14.34
CA HIS A 64 -9.32 -23.57 -13.70
C HIS A 64 -9.17 -23.89 -12.21
N THR A 65 -8.21 -24.74 -11.85
CA THR A 65 -7.89 -25.08 -10.46
C THR A 65 -7.37 -23.84 -9.71
N ILE A 66 -6.48 -23.06 -10.32
CA ILE A 66 -5.98 -21.82 -9.72
C ILE A 66 -7.11 -20.82 -9.50
N ARG A 67 -7.98 -20.62 -10.51
CA ARG A 67 -9.13 -19.70 -10.39
C ARG A 67 -10.09 -20.11 -9.27
N ARG A 68 -10.24 -21.41 -8.99
CA ARG A 68 -11.01 -21.89 -7.84
C ARG A 68 -10.34 -21.47 -6.52
N HIS A 69 -9.04 -21.75 -6.34
CA HIS A 69 -8.32 -21.32 -5.14
C HIS A 69 -8.34 -19.80 -4.94
N LEU A 70 -8.19 -19.02 -6.02
CA LEU A 70 -8.28 -17.55 -5.93
C LEU A 70 -9.70 -17.08 -5.55
N ARG A 71 -10.75 -17.84 -5.92
CA ARG A 71 -12.10 -17.55 -5.46
C ARG A 71 -12.24 -17.83 -3.97
N ASP A 72 -11.77 -18.98 -3.51
CA ASP A 72 -11.85 -19.40 -2.12
C ASP A 72 -11.07 -18.42 -1.22
N LEU A 73 -9.87 -18.00 -1.63
CA LEU A 73 -9.08 -16.95 -0.97
C LEU A 73 -9.78 -15.57 -0.98
N ALA A 74 -10.51 -15.24 -2.04
CA ALA A 74 -11.27 -13.99 -2.10
C ALA A 74 -12.50 -14.00 -1.19
N GLU A 75 -13.20 -15.13 -1.10
CA GLU A 75 -14.31 -15.33 -0.15
C GLU A 75 -13.83 -15.29 1.30
N ALA A 76 -12.61 -15.76 1.58
CA ALA A 76 -11.93 -15.60 2.86
C ALA A 76 -11.39 -14.17 3.13
N GLY A 77 -11.52 -13.24 2.16
CA GLY A 77 -11.09 -11.85 2.30
C GLY A 77 -9.59 -11.58 2.11
N HIS A 78 -8.81 -12.60 1.71
CA HIS A 78 -7.36 -12.47 1.53
C HIS A 78 -6.97 -11.72 0.25
N CYS A 79 -7.81 -11.73 -0.77
CA CYS A 79 -7.53 -11.07 -2.04
C CYS A 79 -8.81 -10.54 -2.71
N LYS A 80 -8.62 -9.65 -3.70
CA LYS A 80 -9.65 -9.25 -4.66
C LYS A 80 -9.33 -9.89 -6.00
N ARG A 81 -10.31 -10.58 -6.59
CA ARG A 81 -10.19 -11.11 -7.95
C ARG A 81 -10.20 -9.97 -8.96
N VAL A 82 -9.28 -10.03 -9.92
CA VAL A 82 -9.18 -9.14 -11.07
C VAL A 82 -9.13 -9.96 -12.35
N TYR A 83 -9.18 -9.29 -13.50
CA TYR A 83 -9.03 -9.99 -14.77
C TYR A 83 -7.69 -10.72 -14.86
N GLY A 84 -7.75 -12.04 -15.06
CA GLY A 84 -6.57 -12.90 -15.16
C GLY A 84 -5.87 -13.29 -13.86
N GLY A 85 -6.34 -12.85 -12.67
CA GLY A 85 -5.66 -13.17 -11.43
C GLY A 85 -6.31 -12.62 -10.15
N ALA A 86 -5.47 -12.25 -9.19
CA ALA A 86 -5.90 -11.62 -7.95
C ALA A 86 -4.88 -10.60 -7.43
N LEU A 87 -5.37 -9.63 -6.67
CA LEU A 87 -4.60 -8.66 -5.89
C LEU A 87 -4.76 -8.93 -4.41
N LEU A 88 -3.70 -8.76 -3.65
CA LEU A 88 -3.74 -8.83 -2.19
C LEU A 88 -4.70 -7.77 -1.64
N THR A 89 -5.55 -8.14 -0.69
CA THR A 89 -6.33 -7.15 0.07
C THR A 89 -5.38 -6.34 0.94
N SER A 90 -5.50 -5.01 0.91
CA SER A 90 -4.64 -4.14 1.70
C SER A 90 -4.77 -4.42 3.20
N PRO A 91 -3.65 -4.45 3.96
CA PRO A 91 -3.66 -4.58 5.41
C PRO A 91 -4.20 -3.33 6.13
N ALA A 92 -4.53 -2.27 5.41
CA ALA A 92 -5.05 -1.02 5.97
C ALA A 92 -6.52 -1.10 6.45
N ASN A 93 -7.20 -2.24 6.28
CA ASN A 93 -8.53 -2.47 6.82
C ASN A 93 -8.49 -2.70 8.35
N LYS A 94 -8.06 -1.66 9.08
CA LYS A 94 -7.94 -1.64 10.54
C LYS A 94 -8.52 -0.32 11.05
N PRO A 95 -9.02 -0.29 12.30
CA PRO A 95 -9.43 0.98 12.94
C PRO A 95 -8.31 2.02 12.88
N ALA A 96 -8.68 3.28 12.73
CA ALA A 96 -7.70 4.37 12.66
C ALA A 96 -6.78 4.43 13.88
N SER A 97 -7.32 4.15 15.09
CA SER A 97 -6.55 4.09 16.34
C SER A 97 -5.38 3.08 16.31
N VAL A 98 -5.53 1.98 15.59
CA VAL A 98 -4.47 0.99 15.36
C VAL A 98 -3.47 1.55 14.35
N ARG A 99 -3.96 2.01 13.20
CA ARG A 99 -3.12 2.58 12.13
C ARG A 99 -2.28 3.78 12.60
N MET A 100 -2.78 4.58 13.56
CA MET A 100 -2.02 5.70 14.14
C MET A 100 -0.76 5.28 14.90
N ARG A 101 -0.68 4.05 15.38
CA ARG A 101 0.44 3.52 16.16
C ARG A 101 1.41 2.66 15.35
N GLU A 102 1.03 2.28 14.14
CA GLU A 102 1.83 1.43 13.25
C GLU A 102 2.69 2.27 12.31
N GLN A 103 3.84 1.73 11.89
CA GLN A 103 4.71 2.30 10.85
C GLN A 103 5.17 3.76 11.09
N LEU A 104 5.30 4.19 12.35
CA LEU A 104 5.62 5.59 12.68
C LEU A 104 6.89 6.10 12.01
N PRO A 105 8.03 5.37 11.96
CA PRO A 105 9.23 5.85 11.28
C PRO A 105 9.03 6.04 9.77
N ALA A 106 8.33 5.12 9.11
CA ALA A 106 8.01 5.21 7.68
C ALA A 106 7.11 6.43 7.40
N LYS A 107 6.05 6.61 8.19
CA LYS A 107 5.13 7.76 8.06
C LYS A 107 5.83 9.09 8.28
N ALA A 108 6.78 9.17 9.23
CA ALA A 108 7.56 10.38 9.46
C ALA A 108 8.47 10.72 8.26
N ARG A 109 9.09 9.73 7.61
CA ARG A 109 9.84 9.95 6.35
C ARG A 109 8.93 10.44 5.23
N LEU A 110 7.82 9.73 5.01
CA LEU A 110 6.80 10.08 4.02
C LEU A 110 6.27 11.49 4.23
N ALA A 111 5.97 11.85 5.48
CA ALA A 111 5.43 13.17 5.84
C ALA A 111 6.42 14.30 5.52
N ARG A 112 7.70 14.15 5.85
CA ARG A 112 8.72 15.15 5.50
C ARG A 112 8.85 15.32 3.99
N ALA A 113 8.89 14.23 3.24
CA ALA A 113 8.97 14.28 1.79
C ALA A 113 7.71 14.89 1.15
N ALA A 114 6.52 14.58 1.68
CA ALA A 114 5.26 15.15 1.21
C ALA A 114 5.16 16.64 1.55
N ALA A 115 5.54 17.05 2.76
CA ALA A 115 5.53 18.46 3.17
C ALA A 115 6.46 19.35 2.30
N ALA A 116 7.52 18.78 1.71
CA ALA A 116 8.39 19.49 0.78
C ALA A 116 7.72 19.84 -0.57
N LEU A 117 6.55 19.28 -0.88
CA LEU A 117 5.75 19.65 -2.07
C LEU A 117 4.98 20.95 -1.88
N VAL A 118 4.81 21.41 -0.64
CA VAL A 118 3.98 22.57 -0.28
C VAL A 118 4.69 23.87 -0.66
N LYS A 119 3.93 24.79 -1.24
CA LYS A 119 4.37 26.15 -1.59
C LYS A 119 3.73 27.17 -0.65
N PRO A 120 4.35 28.33 -0.43
CA PRO A 120 3.74 29.40 0.36
C PRO A 120 2.37 29.84 -0.19
N ASN A 121 1.49 30.25 0.73
CA ASN A 121 0.16 30.80 0.46
C ASN A 121 -0.82 29.84 -0.24
N GLN A 122 -0.59 28.53 -0.16
CA GLN A 122 -1.51 27.53 -0.72
C GLN A 122 -2.70 27.25 0.19
N VAL A 123 -3.82 26.94 -0.43
CA VAL A 123 -4.96 26.25 0.20
C VAL A 123 -4.76 24.74 0.03
N ILE A 124 -4.65 24.05 1.14
CA ILE A 124 -4.36 22.60 1.18
C ILE A 124 -5.57 21.86 1.68
N LEU A 125 -6.05 20.86 0.94
CA LEU A 125 -6.94 19.83 1.45
C LEU A 125 -6.11 18.69 2.06
N LEU A 126 -6.29 18.45 3.35
CA LEU A 126 -5.62 17.38 4.07
C LEU A 126 -6.64 16.32 4.50
N ASP A 127 -6.66 15.21 3.82
CA ASP A 127 -7.56 14.10 4.08
C ASP A 127 -7.27 13.41 5.42
N ALA A 128 -8.24 12.68 5.93
CA ALA A 128 -8.06 11.85 7.11
C ALA A 128 -7.12 10.67 6.83
N GLY A 129 -6.29 10.35 7.79
CA GLY A 129 -5.38 9.21 7.70
C GLY A 129 -4.13 9.37 8.55
N SER A 130 -3.57 8.26 9.01
CA SER A 130 -2.44 8.29 9.92
C SER A 130 -1.16 8.90 9.33
N THR A 131 -0.92 8.77 8.03
CA THR A 131 0.20 9.44 7.35
C THR A 131 -0.07 10.94 7.23
N ASN A 132 -1.31 11.33 6.94
CA ASN A 132 -1.68 12.74 6.81
C ASN A 132 -1.64 13.50 8.15
N VAL A 133 -1.86 12.82 9.28
CA VAL A 133 -1.61 13.42 10.61
C VAL A 133 -0.13 13.73 10.82
N GLU A 134 0.77 12.87 10.33
CA GLU A 134 2.20 13.15 10.36
C GLU A 134 2.59 14.27 9.36
N ILE A 135 1.93 14.35 8.19
CA ILE A 135 2.10 15.47 7.24
C ILE A 135 1.69 16.78 7.91
N ALA A 136 0.54 16.82 8.61
CA ALA A 136 0.11 18.00 9.36
C ALA A 136 1.20 18.53 10.30
N ALA A 137 1.86 17.63 11.03
CA ALA A 137 2.96 17.98 11.94
C ALA A 137 4.25 18.42 11.22
N ALA A 138 4.41 18.06 9.94
CA ALA A 138 5.60 18.37 9.14
C ALA A 138 5.45 19.57 8.21
N LEU A 139 4.25 20.17 8.09
CA LEU A 139 4.02 21.32 7.23
C LEU A 139 4.90 22.51 7.62
N PRO A 140 5.37 23.34 6.68
CA PRO A 140 6.18 24.50 6.97
C PRO A 140 5.42 25.53 7.79
N GLU A 141 6.09 26.09 8.80
CA GLU A 141 5.58 27.19 9.63
C GLU A 141 5.69 28.52 8.90
N ASN A 142 4.80 29.47 9.25
CA ASN A 142 4.81 30.84 8.73
C ASN A 142 4.84 30.94 7.19
N ALA A 143 4.28 29.94 6.51
CA ALA A 143 4.20 29.90 5.06
C ALA A 143 2.87 30.47 4.50
N GLY A 144 2.03 31.05 5.35
CA GLY A 144 0.74 31.60 4.93
C GLY A 144 -0.27 30.56 4.43
N LEU A 145 -0.22 29.34 4.95
CA LEU A 145 -1.06 28.25 4.51
C LEU A 145 -2.47 28.33 5.11
N THR A 146 -3.47 27.99 4.30
CA THR A 146 -4.80 27.62 4.77
C THR A 146 -4.96 26.10 4.61
N VAL A 147 -5.14 25.36 5.71
CA VAL A 147 -5.29 23.91 5.67
C VAL A 147 -6.71 23.51 6.04
N VAL A 148 -7.40 22.92 5.09
CA VAL A 148 -8.75 22.37 5.27
C VAL A 148 -8.62 20.87 5.50
N THR A 149 -9.18 20.35 6.59
CA THR A 149 -9.09 18.94 6.90
C THR A 149 -10.39 18.34 7.39
N THR A 150 -10.66 17.08 7.07
CA THR A 150 -11.74 16.28 7.65
C THR A 150 -11.31 15.58 8.95
N SER A 151 -10.00 15.60 9.27
CA SER A 151 -9.42 14.87 10.39
C SER A 151 -9.32 15.72 11.67
N PRO A 152 -10.06 15.40 12.76
CA PRO A 152 -9.88 16.08 14.05
C PRO A 152 -8.44 15.94 14.58
N GLN A 153 -7.77 14.80 14.34
CA GLN A 153 -6.40 14.55 14.80
C GLN A 153 -5.38 15.40 14.02
N ALA A 154 -5.55 15.55 12.70
CA ALA A 154 -4.73 16.47 11.94
C ALA A 154 -4.97 17.92 12.35
N CYS A 155 -6.22 18.32 12.61
CA CYS A 155 -6.58 19.65 13.12
C CYS A 155 -5.79 19.96 14.41
N VAL A 156 -5.77 19.06 15.39
CA VAL A 156 -5.01 19.27 16.64
C VAL A 156 -3.53 19.50 16.36
N ARG A 157 -2.91 18.71 15.45
CA ARG A 157 -1.51 18.90 15.07
C ARG A 157 -1.23 20.24 14.37
N LEU A 158 -2.19 20.70 13.56
CA LEU A 158 -2.08 21.97 12.83
C LEU A 158 -2.20 23.17 13.76
N LEU A 159 -3.02 23.11 14.81
CA LEU A 159 -3.16 24.19 15.80
C LEU A 159 -1.85 24.45 16.59
N GLU A 160 -0.94 23.48 16.62
CA GLU A 160 0.39 23.64 17.20
C GLU A 160 1.41 24.29 16.24
N ARG A 161 1.01 24.62 14.97
CA ARG A 161 1.89 25.13 13.90
C ARG A 161 1.65 26.62 13.65
N PRO A 162 2.60 27.50 13.95
CA PRO A 162 2.46 28.94 13.73
C PRO A 162 2.24 29.31 12.26
N GLY A 163 1.35 30.26 12.01
CA GLY A 163 1.12 30.83 10.68
C GLY A 163 0.36 29.90 9.73
N ILE A 164 -0.36 28.91 10.26
CA ILE A 164 -1.31 28.09 9.51
C ILE A 164 -2.74 28.44 9.94
N GLU A 165 -3.59 28.83 8.98
CA GLU A 165 -5.03 28.91 9.18
C GLU A 165 -5.64 27.50 9.03
N VAL A 166 -6.48 27.09 9.99
CA VAL A 166 -7.05 25.72 10.01
C VAL A 166 -8.55 25.79 9.87
N VAL A 167 -9.07 25.10 8.85
CA VAL A 167 -10.51 24.90 8.65
C VAL A 167 -10.83 23.43 8.86
N LEU A 168 -11.57 23.12 9.93
CA LEU A 168 -12.03 21.76 10.19
C LEU A 168 -13.41 21.53 9.58
N ILE A 169 -13.50 20.60 8.64
CA ILE A 169 -14.77 20.15 8.06
C ILE A 169 -15.56 19.40 9.11
N GLY A 170 -16.77 19.88 9.36
CA GLY A 170 -17.70 19.28 10.31
C GLY A 170 -18.48 18.11 9.74
N GLY A 171 -19.05 17.31 10.63
CA GLY A 171 -19.89 16.17 10.27
C GLY A 171 -19.78 15.00 11.25
N ARG A 172 -20.32 13.84 10.88
CA ARG A 172 -20.18 12.61 11.64
C ARG A 172 -18.76 12.06 11.50
N VAL A 173 -18.04 11.95 12.59
CA VAL A 173 -16.68 11.41 12.60
C VAL A 173 -16.72 9.87 12.60
N SER A 174 -16.13 9.25 11.57
CA SER A 174 -15.95 7.80 11.49
C SER A 174 -14.72 7.36 12.27
N ALA A 175 -14.87 6.41 13.18
CA ALA A 175 -13.74 5.81 13.90
C ALA A 175 -12.83 4.99 12.98
N GLN A 176 -13.37 4.45 11.89
CA GLN A 176 -12.62 3.67 10.89
C GLN A 176 -11.76 4.58 10.00
N ALA A 177 -12.35 5.66 9.47
CA ALA A 177 -11.65 6.62 8.62
C ALA A 177 -10.79 7.62 9.42
N ALA A 178 -11.18 7.93 10.66
CA ALA A 178 -10.66 9.01 11.51
C ALA A 178 -10.94 10.41 10.94
N GLY A 179 -12.04 10.56 10.21
CA GLY A 179 -12.44 11.82 9.59
C GLY A 179 -13.94 12.04 9.56
N ALA A 180 -14.34 13.28 9.32
CA ALA A 180 -15.72 13.65 9.12
C ALA A 180 -16.22 13.13 7.77
N LEU A 181 -17.35 12.43 7.78
CA LEU A 181 -18.01 11.82 6.63
C LEU A 181 -19.48 12.19 6.58
N GLY A 182 -20.14 11.82 5.49
CA GLY A 182 -21.57 12.03 5.24
C GLY A 182 -21.89 13.32 4.53
N ALA A 183 -23.18 13.54 4.25
CA ALA A 183 -23.66 14.63 3.39
C ALA A 183 -23.20 16.02 3.85
N THR A 184 -23.21 16.30 5.14
CA THR A 184 -22.77 17.60 5.70
C THR A 184 -21.32 17.90 5.37
N ALA A 185 -20.41 16.92 5.54
CA ALA A 185 -19.01 17.07 5.24
C ALA A 185 -18.78 17.18 3.72
N LEU A 186 -19.50 16.38 2.93
CA LEU A 186 -19.40 16.37 1.47
C LEU A 186 -19.76 17.73 0.87
N VAL A 187 -20.87 18.35 1.30
CA VAL A 187 -21.29 19.68 0.84
C VAL A 187 -20.21 20.73 1.13
N GLN A 188 -19.57 20.70 2.32
CA GLN A 188 -18.51 21.63 2.67
C GLN A 188 -17.28 21.45 1.74
N ILE A 189 -16.85 20.22 1.47
CA ILE A 189 -15.72 19.94 0.56
C ILE A 189 -16.01 20.44 -0.86
N GLN A 190 -17.23 20.27 -1.37
CA GLN A 190 -17.63 20.69 -2.71
C GLN A 190 -17.59 22.23 -2.90
N GLN A 191 -17.58 23.02 -1.82
CA GLN A 191 -17.48 24.47 -1.85
C GLN A 191 -16.04 24.99 -1.80
N ILE A 192 -15.04 24.10 -1.73
CA ILE A 192 -13.62 24.44 -1.64
C ILE A 192 -12.98 24.31 -3.00
N LYS A 193 -11.98 25.15 -3.26
CA LYS A 193 -11.01 24.99 -4.33
C LYS A 193 -9.62 25.02 -3.70
N ALA A 194 -8.98 23.88 -3.63
CA ALA A 194 -7.66 23.73 -3.07
C ALA A 194 -6.58 23.71 -4.17
N ASP A 195 -5.40 24.23 -3.84
CA ASP A 195 -4.24 24.12 -4.71
C ASP A 195 -3.65 22.72 -4.70
N LEU A 196 -3.60 22.08 -3.53
CA LEU A 196 -3.02 20.76 -3.31
C LEU A 196 -3.87 19.93 -2.34
N CYS A 197 -4.15 18.70 -2.71
CA CYS A 197 -4.77 17.72 -1.82
C CYS A 197 -3.74 16.64 -1.42
N PHE A 198 -3.57 16.39 -0.13
CA PHE A 198 -2.93 15.19 0.38
C PHE A 198 -4.00 14.12 0.59
N LEU A 199 -4.15 13.24 -0.39
CA LEU A 199 -5.15 12.19 -0.42
C LEU A 199 -4.69 10.98 0.41
N GLY A 200 -5.54 10.50 1.31
CA GLY A 200 -5.30 9.27 2.06
C GLY A 200 -5.62 8.03 1.22
N ALA A 201 -4.66 7.15 1.01
CA ALA A 201 -4.85 5.88 0.33
C ALA A 201 -4.94 4.72 1.34
N CYS A 202 -5.95 3.87 1.21
CA CYS A 202 -5.99 2.58 1.91
C CYS A 202 -5.32 1.47 1.10
N ALA A 203 -5.43 1.54 -0.22
CA ALA A 203 -4.82 0.64 -1.19
C ALA A 203 -4.43 1.43 -2.43
N LEU A 204 -3.35 1.03 -3.11
CA LEU A 204 -2.90 1.59 -4.37
C LEU A 204 -2.29 0.51 -5.24
N ASP A 205 -2.85 0.34 -6.44
CA ASP A 205 -2.32 -0.53 -7.48
C ASP A 205 -2.28 0.21 -8.82
N PRO A 206 -1.20 0.10 -9.62
CA PRO A 206 -1.05 0.81 -10.90
C PRO A 206 -2.21 0.59 -11.89
N SER A 207 -2.84 -0.58 -11.88
CA SER A 207 -3.92 -0.93 -12.80
C SER A 207 -5.33 -0.69 -12.25
N GLU A 208 -5.51 -0.83 -10.91
CA GLU A 208 -6.80 -0.68 -10.25
C GLU A 208 -7.02 0.72 -9.66
N GLY A 209 -5.93 1.51 -9.53
CA GLY A 209 -5.98 2.85 -8.96
C GLY A 209 -5.89 2.90 -7.44
N ILE A 210 -6.41 3.98 -6.87
CA ILE A 210 -6.46 4.25 -5.44
C ILE A 210 -7.82 3.81 -4.92
N ALA A 211 -7.86 3.13 -3.77
CA ALA A 211 -9.10 2.60 -3.23
C ALA A 211 -9.19 2.72 -1.70
N ALA A 212 -10.43 2.64 -1.19
CA ALA A 212 -10.78 2.65 0.23
C ALA A 212 -11.66 1.45 0.60
N PHE A 213 -11.80 1.21 1.93
CA PHE A 213 -12.63 0.13 2.45
C PHE A 213 -14.08 0.54 2.75
N ASP A 214 -14.34 1.83 2.85
CA ASP A 214 -15.64 2.41 3.17
C ASP A 214 -16.16 3.25 2.01
N ALA A 215 -17.45 3.10 1.67
CA ALA A 215 -18.06 3.76 0.52
C ALA A 215 -18.20 5.27 0.72
N GLU A 216 -18.57 5.72 1.93
CA GLU A 216 -18.68 7.16 2.25
C GLU A 216 -17.29 7.82 2.27
N ASP A 217 -16.25 7.10 2.78
CA ASP A 217 -14.86 7.57 2.74
C ASP A 217 -14.37 7.70 1.30
N ALA A 218 -14.69 6.73 0.42
CA ALA A 218 -14.36 6.81 -1.00
C ALA A 218 -15.08 7.97 -1.71
N GLU A 219 -16.34 8.22 -1.38
CA GLU A 219 -17.12 9.35 -1.92
C GLU A 219 -16.50 10.69 -1.50
N MET A 220 -16.16 10.84 -0.23
CA MET A 220 -15.48 12.03 0.29
C MET A 220 -14.16 12.27 -0.44
N LYS A 221 -13.34 11.23 -0.62
CA LYS A 221 -12.06 11.31 -1.33
C LYS A 221 -12.21 11.68 -2.81
N ARG A 222 -13.24 11.16 -3.48
CA ARG A 222 -13.57 11.59 -4.86
C ARG A 222 -13.92 13.09 -4.92
N ALA A 223 -14.67 13.59 -3.95
CA ALA A 223 -14.99 15.01 -3.85
C ALA A 223 -13.73 15.86 -3.59
N MET A 224 -12.81 15.39 -2.73
CA MET A 224 -11.52 16.06 -2.49
C MET A 224 -10.67 16.13 -3.77
N VAL A 225 -10.60 15.03 -4.54
CA VAL A 225 -9.90 14.99 -5.84
C VAL A 225 -10.51 16.02 -6.78
N ALA A 226 -11.84 16.09 -6.90
CA ALA A 226 -12.53 17.03 -7.78
C ALA A 226 -12.39 18.50 -7.34
N ALA A 227 -12.17 18.75 -6.04
CA ALA A 227 -12.03 20.08 -5.45
C ALA A 227 -10.59 20.64 -5.49
N SER A 228 -9.62 19.89 -6.04
CA SER A 228 -8.20 20.23 -5.93
C SER A 228 -7.50 20.34 -7.28
N GLY A 229 -6.58 21.28 -7.39
CA GLY A 229 -5.78 21.50 -8.58
C GLY A 229 -4.67 20.48 -8.78
N GLN A 230 -4.08 20.00 -7.67
CA GLN A 230 -3.05 18.95 -7.66
C GLN A 230 -3.36 17.93 -6.57
N ILE A 231 -3.03 16.68 -6.84
CA ILE A 231 -3.26 15.56 -5.93
C ILE A 231 -1.93 14.90 -5.57
N ALA A 232 -1.64 14.84 -4.29
CA ALA A 232 -0.50 14.11 -3.73
C ALA A 232 -0.98 12.97 -2.84
N ALA A 233 -0.28 11.85 -2.85
CA ALA A 233 -0.48 10.77 -1.88
C ALA A 233 0.88 10.33 -1.30
N ALA A 234 0.92 10.07 0.02
CA ALA A 234 2.07 9.51 0.69
C ALA A 234 1.69 8.13 1.24
N VAL A 235 2.31 7.07 0.69
CA VAL A 235 1.81 5.69 0.85
C VAL A 235 2.91 4.79 1.38
N THR A 236 2.63 4.08 2.49
CA THR A 236 3.52 3.05 3.05
C THR A 236 3.56 1.83 2.13
N THR A 237 4.70 1.16 2.06
CA THR A 237 4.97 0.05 1.13
C THR A 237 3.93 -1.08 1.21
N GLU A 238 3.41 -1.37 2.39
CA GLU A 238 2.41 -2.42 2.62
C GLU A 238 1.06 -2.20 1.92
N LYS A 239 0.77 -0.94 1.50
CA LYS A 239 -0.46 -0.58 0.79
C LYS A 239 -0.29 -0.54 -0.72
N LEU A 240 0.94 -0.64 -1.20
CA LEU A 240 1.26 -0.68 -2.63
C LEU A 240 0.99 -2.08 -3.19
N MET A 241 0.56 -2.14 -4.45
CA MET A 241 0.17 -3.39 -5.12
C MET A 241 -0.94 -4.15 -4.39
N THR A 242 -1.83 -3.42 -3.73
CA THR A 242 -2.97 -3.98 -3.00
C THR A 242 -4.28 -3.37 -3.48
N SER A 243 -5.40 -3.98 -3.09
CA SER A 243 -6.74 -3.53 -3.45
C SER A 243 -7.64 -3.30 -2.25
N ALA A 244 -8.70 -2.52 -2.48
CA ALA A 244 -9.83 -2.33 -1.58
C ALA A 244 -11.13 -2.25 -2.41
N PRO A 245 -12.33 -2.42 -1.78
CA PRO A 245 -13.59 -2.52 -2.53
C PRO A 245 -13.97 -1.28 -3.33
N PHE A 246 -13.72 -0.07 -2.79
CA PHE A 246 -14.26 1.17 -3.34
C PHE A 246 -13.17 2.01 -4.01
N VAL A 247 -13.21 2.07 -5.34
CA VAL A 247 -12.27 2.86 -6.14
C VAL A 247 -12.52 4.36 -5.94
N ILE A 248 -11.44 5.11 -5.76
CA ILE A 248 -11.44 6.56 -5.60
C ILE A 248 -11.10 7.22 -6.94
N ALA A 249 -9.91 6.91 -7.48
CA ALA A 249 -9.39 7.50 -8.71
C ALA A 249 -8.33 6.57 -9.34
N PRO A 250 -8.08 6.66 -10.67
CA PRO A 250 -6.94 5.99 -11.28
C PRO A 250 -5.62 6.58 -10.77
N CYS A 251 -4.54 5.79 -10.81
CA CYS A 251 -3.20 6.26 -10.43
C CYS A 251 -2.74 7.50 -11.20
N ALA A 252 -3.13 7.63 -12.45
CA ALA A 252 -2.82 8.80 -13.30
C ALA A 252 -3.43 10.12 -12.80
N SER A 253 -4.37 10.07 -11.85
CA SER A 253 -4.90 11.27 -11.18
C SER A 253 -3.96 11.82 -10.10
N LEU A 254 -2.92 11.08 -9.72
CA LEU A 254 -1.90 11.59 -8.80
C LEU A 254 -0.87 12.42 -9.57
N ASP A 255 -0.75 13.70 -9.22
CA ASP A 255 0.38 14.52 -9.66
C ASP A 255 1.66 14.11 -8.95
N TYR A 256 1.56 13.76 -7.65
CA TYR A 256 2.69 13.35 -6.82
C TYR A 256 2.37 12.08 -6.03
N LEU A 257 3.26 11.11 -6.11
CA LEU A 257 3.23 9.94 -5.24
C LEU A 257 4.53 9.85 -4.44
N VAL A 258 4.43 9.91 -3.12
CA VAL A 258 5.56 9.71 -2.22
C VAL A 258 5.49 8.29 -1.66
N VAL A 259 6.55 7.51 -1.88
CA VAL A 259 6.68 6.12 -1.39
C VAL A 259 7.87 5.99 -0.43
N ASP A 260 7.86 4.99 0.42
CA ASP A 260 8.95 4.79 1.38
C ASP A 260 10.20 4.17 0.72
N ILE A 261 11.36 4.28 1.40
CA ILE A 261 12.66 3.80 0.92
C ILE A 261 12.71 2.28 0.70
N ASP A 262 11.90 1.54 1.41
CA ASP A 262 11.83 0.07 1.35
C ASP A 262 10.98 -0.47 0.18
N VAL A 263 10.44 0.41 -0.68
CA VAL A 263 9.66 -0.01 -1.84
C VAL A 263 10.51 -0.85 -2.81
N PRO A 264 10.07 -2.06 -3.21
CA PRO A 264 10.81 -2.89 -4.16
C PRO A 264 11.00 -2.19 -5.51
N LYS A 265 12.19 -2.31 -6.11
CA LYS A 265 12.53 -1.66 -7.39
C LYS A 265 11.52 -1.97 -8.51
N ARG A 266 11.00 -3.20 -8.55
CA ARG A 266 9.96 -3.62 -9.52
C ARG A 266 8.66 -2.83 -9.36
N HIS A 267 8.20 -2.62 -8.10
CA HIS A 267 7.00 -1.84 -7.81
C HIS A 267 7.21 -0.36 -8.15
N LEU A 268 8.37 0.19 -7.78
CA LEU A 268 8.72 1.57 -8.12
C LEU A 268 8.68 1.82 -9.64
N LYS A 269 9.17 0.88 -10.45
CA LYS A 269 9.10 0.98 -11.92
C LYS A 269 7.66 1.01 -12.43
N GLN A 270 6.79 0.17 -11.89
CA GLN A 270 5.37 0.13 -12.26
C GLN A 270 4.63 1.40 -11.84
N LEU A 271 4.89 1.89 -10.63
CA LEU A 271 4.30 3.14 -10.12
C LEU A 271 4.71 4.35 -10.97
N LYS A 272 6.00 4.47 -11.34
CA LYS A 272 6.50 5.54 -12.22
C LYS A 272 5.88 5.52 -13.61
N ALA A 273 5.42 4.38 -14.08
CA ALA A 273 4.74 4.26 -15.37
C ALA A 273 3.24 4.63 -15.31
N ALA A 274 2.63 4.60 -14.13
CA ALA A 274 1.18 4.74 -13.96
C ALA A 274 0.75 6.04 -13.26
N CYS A 275 1.63 6.62 -12.44
CA CYS A 275 1.36 7.84 -11.68
C CYS A 275 2.16 9.02 -12.26
N GLY A 276 1.89 10.24 -11.80
CA GLY A 276 2.72 11.41 -12.05
C GLY A 276 4.13 11.30 -11.44
N ASP A 277 4.62 12.35 -10.83
CA ASP A 277 5.95 12.34 -10.20
C ASP A 277 6.00 11.40 -9.00
N VAL A 278 6.88 10.39 -9.04
CA VAL A 278 7.07 9.42 -7.95
C VAL A 278 8.39 9.69 -7.23
N ALA A 279 8.30 10.17 -5.99
CA ALA A 279 9.42 10.42 -5.10
C ALA A 279 9.59 9.30 -4.06
N VAL A 280 10.84 8.99 -3.71
CA VAL A 280 11.18 8.05 -2.64
C VAL A 280 11.59 8.84 -1.41
N ALA A 281 10.87 8.70 -0.30
CA ALA A 281 11.19 9.31 0.99
C ALA A 281 12.44 8.64 1.59
N ARG A 282 13.37 9.47 2.04
CA ARG A 282 14.65 9.06 2.64
C ARG A 282 14.77 9.46 4.11
#